data_4c3bad955bc20aa9bb0c52697201e979
#
_entry.id   4c3bad955bc20aa9bb0c52697201e979
#
_cell.length_a   1.000
_cell.length_b   1.000
_cell.length_c   1.000
_cell.angle_alpha   90.00
_cell.angle_beta   90.00
_cell.angle_gamma   90.00
#
_symmetry.space_group_name_H-M   'P 1'
#
loop_
_entity.id
_entity.type
_entity.pdbx_description
1 polymer ?
#
loop_
_entity_poly.entity_id
_entity_poly.type
_entity_poly.pdbx_seq_one_letter_code
_entity_poly.pdbx_strand_id
1 'polypeptide(L)'
;MENFDEHLQRLLLGSKRLGITAPSKSTLISYIDQAIANIDKGVVKIIITSGSSGRGYARSLESKSNCIVMVSDFPEHYETLTEVGIKLGISNQKIGINPMLSGLKHLNRLEQVLLRAELEERDEDDLIVLNIEDKVIEATSANLFYCIEGKWFTPKIEGSGVKGLMRQNILNKFDNIIVQQTYLDHLSSAQAMFICNSVAGIIPVHTYENRPLSMELVLAVKEACNESN
;
A
#
# COMPACT_ATOMS: atom_id res chain seq x y z
N MET A 1 13.37 -7.40 10.28
CA MET A 1 12.06 -6.94 9.74
C MET A 1 12.24 -5.51 9.26
N GLU A 2 11.97 -5.27 8.00
CA GLU A 2 12.10 -3.94 7.41
C GLU A 2 11.06 -2.98 7.98
N ASN A 3 11.48 -1.75 8.26
CA ASN A 3 10.60 -0.65 8.75
C ASN A 3 9.69 -1.07 9.92
N PHE A 4 10.19 -1.88 10.82
CA PHE A 4 9.41 -2.50 11.89
C PHE A 4 8.75 -1.48 12.82
N ASP A 5 9.51 -0.50 13.24
CA ASP A 5 9.02 0.55 14.15
C ASP A 5 7.93 1.41 13.49
N GLU A 6 8.09 1.75 12.23
CA GLU A 6 7.11 2.51 11.45
C GLU A 6 5.81 1.70 11.25
N HIS A 7 5.93 0.38 11.02
CA HIS A 7 4.76 -0.50 10.96
C HIS A 7 3.96 -0.49 12.27
N LEU A 8 4.64 -0.65 13.40
CA LEU A 8 4.01 -0.60 14.71
C LEU A 8 3.41 0.77 15.00
N GLN A 9 4.14 1.85 14.70
CA GLN A 9 3.65 3.21 14.88
C GLN A 9 2.37 3.45 14.06
N ARG A 10 2.36 3.07 12.77
CA ARG A 10 1.16 3.18 11.92
C ARG A 10 -0.01 2.39 12.49
N LEU A 11 0.23 1.16 12.98
CA LEU A 11 -0.79 0.31 13.59
C LEU A 11 -1.40 0.97 14.83
N LEU A 12 -0.56 1.49 15.73
CA LEU A 12 -0.99 2.16 16.96
C LEU A 12 -1.73 3.47 16.67
N LEU A 13 -1.23 4.29 15.73
CA LEU A 13 -1.90 5.52 15.30
C LEU A 13 -3.25 5.23 14.64
N GLY A 14 -3.31 4.19 13.79
CA GLY A 14 -4.56 3.74 13.18
C GLY A 14 -5.58 3.27 14.22
N SER A 15 -5.15 2.46 15.19
CA SER A 15 -6.00 2.01 16.30
C SER A 15 -6.54 3.20 17.11
N LYS A 16 -5.67 4.16 17.47
CA LYS A 16 -6.08 5.38 18.17
C LYS A 16 -7.11 6.18 17.38
N ARG A 17 -6.87 6.39 16.08
CA ARG A 17 -7.80 7.13 15.20
C ARG A 17 -9.16 6.43 15.07
N LEU A 18 -9.17 5.10 15.13
CA LEU A 18 -10.40 4.30 15.12
C LEU A 18 -11.01 4.11 16.52
N GLY A 19 -10.44 4.69 17.57
CA GLY A 19 -10.90 4.56 18.96
C GLY A 19 -10.75 3.12 19.49
N ILE A 20 -9.75 2.37 19.05
CA ILE A 20 -9.45 1.02 19.50
C ILE A 20 -8.28 1.09 20.50
N THR A 21 -8.49 0.53 21.70
CA THR A 21 -7.42 0.38 22.70
C THR A 21 -6.49 -0.75 22.26
N ALA A 22 -5.37 -0.41 21.65
CA ALA A 22 -4.37 -1.38 21.21
C ALA A 22 -3.54 -1.91 22.39
N PRO A 23 -2.96 -3.13 22.27
CA PRO A 23 -1.90 -3.59 23.19
C PRO A 23 -0.70 -2.65 23.18
N SER A 24 0.10 -2.68 24.25
CA SER A 24 1.35 -1.89 24.30
C SER A 24 2.33 -2.32 23.19
N LYS A 25 3.26 -1.42 22.80
CA LYS A 25 4.30 -1.74 21.82
C LYS A 25 5.11 -2.98 22.25
N SER A 26 5.47 -3.09 23.53
CA SER A 26 6.19 -4.26 24.06
C SER A 26 5.39 -5.56 23.96
N THR A 27 4.09 -5.51 24.21
CA THR A 27 3.20 -6.67 24.07
C THR A 27 3.10 -7.10 22.60
N LEU A 28 2.96 -6.15 21.66
CA LEU A 28 2.92 -6.45 20.23
C LEU A 28 4.23 -7.08 19.77
N ILE A 29 5.39 -6.57 20.20
CA ILE A 29 6.70 -7.16 19.90
C ILE A 29 6.75 -8.61 20.40
N SER A 30 6.37 -8.87 21.66
CA SER A 30 6.35 -10.24 22.19
C SER A 30 5.47 -11.20 21.39
N TYR A 31 4.31 -10.76 20.92
CA TYR A 31 3.43 -11.59 20.08
C TYR A 31 4.05 -11.88 18.71
N ILE A 32 4.72 -10.90 18.13
CA ILE A 32 5.41 -11.06 16.85
C ILE A 32 6.58 -12.04 17.00
N ASP A 33 7.44 -11.85 18.02
CA ASP A 33 8.61 -12.70 18.26
C ASP A 33 8.22 -14.17 18.45
N GLN A 34 7.10 -14.42 19.17
CA GLN A 34 6.55 -15.76 19.32
C GLN A 34 6.07 -16.35 17.99
N ALA A 35 5.45 -15.53 17.13
CA ALA A 35 4.90 -16.00 15.87
C ALA A 35 5.98 -16.31 14.82
N ILE A 36 7.13 -15.64 14.86
CA ILE A 36 8.21 -15.77 13.85
C ILE A 36 9.38 -16.63 14.29
N ALA A 37 9.33 -17.25 15.47
CA ALA A 37 10.47 -17.94 16.12
C ALA A 37 11.22 -18.96 15.24
N ASN A 38 10.58 -19.50 14.19
CA ASN A 38 11.16 -20.49 13.28
C ASN A 38 11.00 -20.09 11.80
N ILE A 39 10.89 -18.79 11.50
CA ILE A 39 10.65 -18.30 10.14
C ILE A 39 11.84 -17.48 9.68
N ASP A 40 12.55 -17.95 8.65
CA ASP A 40 13.68 -17.23 8.07
C ASP A 40 13.23 -16.09 7.15
N LYS A 41 12.23 -16.34 6.29
CA LYS A 41 11.68 -15.37 5.34
C LYS A 41 10.16 -15.53 5.26
N GLY A 42 9.42 -14.45 5.44
CA GLY A 42 7.97 -14.50 5.40
C GLY A 42 7.32 -13.13 5.55
N VAL A 43 6.00 -13.09 5.50
CA VAL A 43 5.20 -11.89 5.70
C VAL A 43 4.42 -11.99 7.00
N VAL A 44 4.62 -11.00 7.88
CA VAL A 44 3.87 -10.88 9.14
C VAL A 44 2.73 -9.89 8.94
N LYS A 45 1.50 -10.33 9.18
CA LYS A 45 0.30 -9.50 9.17
C LYS A 45 -0.27 -9.38 10.57
N ILE A 46 -0.37 -8.15 11.08
CA ILE A 46 -0.93 -7.85 12.39
C ILE A 46 -2.28 -7.16 12.21
N ILE A 47 -3.30 -7.68 12.88
CA ILE A 47 -4.65 -7.14 12.87
C ILE A 47 -5.06 -6.83 14.30
N ILE A 48 -5.55 -5.61 14.54
CA ILE A 48 -6.18 -5.22 15.80
C ILE A 48 -7.65 -4.92 15.52
N THR A 49 -8.55 -5.58 16.26
CA THR A 49 -9.99 -5.33 16.21
C THR A 49 -10.47 -4.74 17.54
N SER A 50 -11.64 -4.12 17.52
CA SER A 50 -12.26 -3.56 18.75
C SER A 50 -12.79 -4.61 19.71
N GLY A 51 -12.66 -5.91 19.40
CA GLY A 51 -13.23 -7.00 20.21
C GLY A 51 -14.74 -7.10 20.09
N SER A 52 -15.36 -7.80 21.04
CA SER A 52 -16.82 -7.97 21.10
C SER A 52 -17.49 -6.62 21.43
N SER A 53 -18.62 -6.35 20.81
CA SER A 53 -19.36 -5.10 21.00
C SER A 53 -20.84 -5.37 21.33
N GLY A 54 -21.56 -4.32 21.71
CA GLY A 54 -23.01 -4.34 21.91
C GLY A 54 -23.80 -4.43 20.60
N ARG A 55 -25.10 -4.18 20.67
CA ARG A 55 -25.98 -4.17 19.49
C ARG A 55 -25.70 -2.95 18.59
N GLY A 56 -25.93 -3.12 17.31
CA GLY A 56 -25.65 -2.10 16.29
C GLY A 56 -24.15 -1.85 16.16
N TYR A 57 -23.75 -0.61 16.17
CA TYR A 57 -22.34 -0.20 16.03
C TYR A 57 -21.74 0.31 17.36
N ALA A 58 -22.44 0.11 18.48
CA ALA A 58 -22.01 0.54 19.79
C ALA A 58 -20.84 -0.31 20.28
N ARG A 59 -19.80 0.34 20.79
CA ARG A 59 -18.68 -0.32 21.48
C ARG A 59 -18.95 -0.32 22.98
N SER A 60 -18.72 -1.47 23.63
CA SER A 60 -18.68 -1.51 25.08
C SER A 60 -17.40 -0.85 25.59
N LEU A 61 -17.49 -0.07 26.66
CA LEU A 61 -16.31 0.50 27.35
C LEU A 61 -15.41 -0.60 27.94
N GLU A 62 -15.95 -1.78 28.19
CA GLU A 62 -15.24 -2.94 28.72
C GLU A 62 -14.66 -3.85 27.64
N SER A 63 -14.93 -3.56 26.35
CA SER A 63 -14.43 -4.37 25.24
C SER A 63 -12.91 -4.36 25.19
N LYS A 64 -12.34 -5.57 25.28
CA LYS A 64 -10.90 -5.78 25.02
C LYS A 64 -10.68 -5.96 23.53
N SER A 65 -9.69 -5.28 22.99
CA SER A 65 -9.27 -5.50 21.60
C SER A 65 -8.72 -6.90 21.40
N ASN A 66 -8.96 -7.47 20.21
CA ASN A 66 -8.25 -8.68 19.79
C ASN A 66 -7.05 -8.29 18.94
N CYS A 67 -5.91 -8.94 19.20
CA CYS A 67 -4.72 -8.87 18.36
C CYS A 67 -4.52 -10.21 17.67
N ILE A 68 -4.47 -10.22 16.35
CA ILE A 68 -4.25 -11.40 15.53
C ILE A 68 -2.92 -11.19 14.81
N VAL A 69 -1.98 -12.09 15.01
CA VAL A 69 -0.70 -12.15 14.29
C VAL A 69 -0.76 -13.35 13.35
N MET A 70 -0.58 -13.10 12.08
CA MET A 70 -0.56 -14.12 11.03
C MET A 70 0.82 -14.09 10.35
N VAL A 71 1.36 -15.26 10.09
CA VAL A 71 2.60 -15.41 9.32
C VAL A 71 2.28 -16.25 8.09
N SER A 72 2.80 -15.84 6.95
CA SER A 72 2.71 -16.58 5.70
C SER A 72 4.06 -16.56 4.98
N ASP A 73 4.22 -17.47 4.04
CA ASP A 73 5.40 -17.48 3.18
C ASP A 73 5.52 -16.18 2.40
N PHE A 74 6.75 -15.81 2.07
CA PHE A 74 7.01 -14.68 1.20
C PHE A 74 6.54 -15.01 -0.22
N PRO A 75 5.78 -14.14 -0.89
CA PRO A 75 5.31 -14.36 -2.26
C PRO A 75 6.48 -14.26 -3.25
N GLU A 76 7.09 -15.39 -3.61
CA GLU A 76 8.30 -15.46 -4.46
C GLU A 76 8.13 -14.78 -5.83
N HIS A 77 6.91 -14.74 -6.36
CA HIS A 77 6.63 -14.06 -7.64
C HIS A 77 6.98 -12.56 -7.60
N TYR A 78 7.03 -11.93 -6.44
CA TYR A 78 7.44 -10.53 -6.33
C TYR A 78 8.90 -10.31 -6.71
N GLU A 79 9.78 -11.29 -6.46
CA GLU A 79 11.18 -11.20 -6.90
C GLU A 79 11.26 -11.04 -8.41
N THR A 80 10.54 -11.88 -9.15
CA THR A 80 10.44 -11.79 -10.61
C THR A 80 9.82 -10.45 -11.04
N LEU A 81 8.69 -10.04 -10.45
CA LEU A 81 8.01 -8.79 -10.84
C LEU A 81 8.88 -7.55 -10.58
N THR A 82 9.73 -7.56 -9.56
CA THR A 82 10.65 -6.45 -9.29
C THR A 82 11.80 -6.34 -10.28
N GLU A 83 12.08 -7.40 -11.04
CA GLU A 83 13.12 -7.46 -12.07
C GLU A 83 12.54 -7.19 -13.46
N VAL A 84 11.50 -7.93 -13.85
CA VAL A 84 10.93 -7.84 -15.20
C VAL A 84 9.90 -6.73 -15.36
N GLY A 85 9.37 -6.21 -14.25
CA GLY A 85 8.29 -5.22 -14.26
C GLY A 85 6.92 -5.82 -14.50
N ILE A 86 5.90 -4.95 -14.60
CA ILE A 86 4.50 -5.30 -14.76
C ILE A 86 3.83 -4.55 -15.90
N LYS A 87 2.75 -5.14 -16.40
CA LYS A 87 1.75 -4.47 -17.23
C LYS A 87 0.68 -3.85 -16.33
N LEU A 88 0.49 -2.54 -16.40
CA LEU A 88 -0.46 -1.79 -15.58
C LEU A 88 -1.62 -1.28 -16.44
N GLY A 89 -2.84 -1.61 -16.05
CA GLY A 89 -4.07 -1.13 -16.67
C GLY A 89 -4.81 -0.12 -15.80
N ILE A 90 -6.05 0.21 -16.18
CA ILE A 90 -6.95 1.08 -15.42
C ILE A 90 -8.17 0.27 -15.03
N SER A 91 -8.57 0.32 -13.76
CA SER A 91 -9.81 -0.31 -13.29
C SER A 91 -11.04 0.39 -13.85
N ASN A 92 -12.04 -0.41 -14.24
CA ASN A 92 -13.37 0.07 -14.60
C ASN A 92 -14.17 0.50 -13.36
N GLN A 93 -13.77 0.04 -12.18
CA GLN A 93 -14.41 0.35 -10.90
C GLN A 93 -13.69 1.52 -10.22
N LYS A 94 -14.45 2.30 -9.47
CA LYS A 94 -13.93 3.44 -8.69
C LYS A 94 -14.20 3.22 -7.21
N ILE A 95 -13.26 3.67 -6.38
CA ILE A 95 -13.43 3.65 -4.93
C ILE A 95 -14.14 4.89 -4.42
N GLY A 96 -14.87 4.74 -3.33
CA GLY A 96 -15.57 5.84 -2.67
C GLY A 96 -14.62 6.84 -2.01
N ILE A 97 -15.16 8.00 -1.67
CA ILE A 97 -14.51 9.01 -0.87
C ILE A 97 -14.98 8.86 0.57
N ASN A 98 -14.06 8.53 1.48
CA ASN A 98 -14.33 8.43 2.90
C ASN A 98 -13.26 9.17 3.71
N PRO A 99 -13.46 10.47 4.03
CA PRO A 99 -12.47 11.26 4.76
C PRO A 99 -12.12 10.71 6.15
N MET A 100 -13.05 9.98 6.79
CA MET A 100 -12.80 9.37 8.11
C MET A 100 -11.79 8.23 8.03
N LEU A 101 -11.75 7.49 6.93
CA LEU A 101 -10.91 6.29 6.76
C LEU A 101 -9.70 6.53 5.85
N SER A 102 -9.70 7.62 5.10
CA SER A 102 -8.61 7.94 4.16
C SER A 102 -7.22 7.93 4.81
N GLY A 103 -6.30 7.30 4.12
CA GLY A 103 -4.92 7.11 4.55
C GLY A 103 -4.70 6.00 5.57
N LEU A 104 -5.77 5.48 6.21
CA LEU A 104 -5.68 4.36 7.14
C LEU A 104 -5.56 3.01 6.42
N LYS A 105 -4.75 2.12 6.99
CA LYS A 105 -4.75 0.70 6.61
C LYS A 105 -5.70 -0.07 7.55
N HIS A 106 -6.97 -0.12 7.17
CA HIS A 106 -8.06 -0.73 7.94
C HIS A 106 -8.59 -2.01 7.26
N LEU A 107 -9.53 -2.71 7.92
CA LEU A 107 -10.12 -3.96 7.41
C LEU A 107 -11.39 -3.77 6.57
N ASN A 108 -11.96 -2.57 6.50
CA ASN A 108 -13.09 -2.28 5.62
C ASN A 108 -12.58 -2.16 4.18
N ARG A 109 -12.34 -3.30 3.50
CA ARG A 109 -11.63 -3.42 2.20
C ARG A 109 -12.45 -4.17 1.15
N LEU A 110 -13.77 -4.06 1.20
CA LEU A 110 -14.62 -4.71 0.22
C LEU A 110 -14.39 -4.15 -1.20
N GLU A 111 -14.13 -2.86 -1.33
CA GLU A 111 -13.76 -2.24 -2.61
C GLU A 111 -12.52 -2.92 -3.21
N GLN A 112 -11.47 -3.16 -2.41
CA GLN A 112 -10.24 -3.84 -2.87
C GLN A 112 -10.50 -5.31 -3.25
N VAL A 113 -11.46 -5.98 -2.60
CA VAL A 113 -11.88 -7.34 -2.99
C VAL A 113 -12.51 -7.32 -4.37
N LEU A 114 -13.38 -6.35 -4.66
CA LEU A 114 -14.02 -6.20 -5.98
C LEU A 114 -13.00 -5.82 -7.06
N LEU A 115 -12.07 -4.90 -6.75
CA LEU A 115 -10.98 -4.53 -7.65
C LEU A 115 -10.07 -5.73 -7.98
N ARG A 116 -9.80 -6.59 -6.98
CA ARG A 116 -9.03 -7.81 -7.20
C ARG A 116 -9.77 -8.81 -8.07
N ALA A 117 -11.07 -8.97 -7.88
CA ALA A 117 -11.91 -9.83 -8.74
C ALA A 117 -11.90 -9.34 -10.19
N GLU A 118 -11.97 -8.01 -10.43
CA GLU A 118 -11.81 -7.44 -11.77
C GLU A 118 -10.44 -7.78 -12.37
N LEU A 119 -9.36 -7.61 -11.59
CA LEU A 119 -7.99 -7.90 -12.06
C LEU A 119 -7.83 -9.37 -12.47
N GLU A 120 -8.46 -10.32 -11.77
CA GLU A 120 -8.39 -11.74 -12.07
C GLU A 120 -9.04 -12.14 -13.40
N GLU A 121 -9.86 -11.27 -13.99
CA GLU A 121 -10.48 -11.43 -15.31
C GLU A 121 -9.71 -10.71 -16.43
N ARG A 122 -8.51 -10.16 -16.13
CA ARG A 122 -7.75 -9.30 -17.04
C ARG A 122 -6.33 -9.83 -17.28
N ASP A 123 -5.71 -9.35 -18.37
CA ASP A 123 -4.33 -9.68 -18.74
C ASP A 123 -3.27 -8.77 -18.09
N GLU A 124 -3.68 -7.75 -17.34
CA GLU A 124 -2.81 -6.87 -16.61
C GLU A 124 -2.36 -7.50 -15.28
N ASP A 125 -1.17 -7.12 -14.80
CA ASP A 125 -0.63 -7.60 -13.52
C ASP A 125 -1.18 -6.79 -12.32
N ASP A 126 -1.54 -5.52 -12.53
CA ASP A 126 -2.23 -4.68 -11.55
C ASP A 126 -3.02 -3.56 -12.27
N LEU A 127 -3.92 -2.89 -11.55
CA LEU A 127 -4.78 -1.84 -12.09
C LEU A 127 -4.65 -0.55 -11.30
N ILE A 128 -4.57 0.57 -12.01
CA ILE A 128 -4.72 1.91 -11.43
C ILE A 128 -6.17 2.10 -10.99
N VAL A 129 -6.33 2.60 -9.79
CA VAL A 129 -7.64 2.81 -9.16
C VAL A 129 -7.93 4.30 -9.03
N LEU A 130 -9.07 4.72 -9.54
CA LEU A 130 -9.58 6.07 -9.41
C LEU A 130 -10.62 6.12 -8.27
N ASN A 131 -10.82 7.31 -7.71
CA ASN A 131 -11.98 7.55 -6.89
C ASN A 131 -13.17 8.06 -7.73
N ILE A 132 -14.34 8.24 -7.10
CA ILE A 132 -15.58 8.71 -7.76
C ILE A 132 -15.50 10.14 -8.35
N GLU A 133 -14.42 10.88 -8.07
CA GLU A 133 -14.11 12.19 -8.67
C GLU A 133 -13.06 12.10 -9.80
N ASP A 134 -12.83 10.92 -10.37
CA ASP A 134 -11.85 10.67 -11.43
C ASP A 134 -10.39 10.97 -11.06
N LYS A 135 -10.09 11.10 -9.78
CA LYS A 135 -8.72 11.24 -9.29
C LYS A 135 -8.05 9.87 -9.20
N VAL A 136 -6.88 9.75 -9.77
CA VAL A 136 -6.01 8.59 -9.58
C VAL A 136 -5.55 8.56 -8.12
N ILE A 137 -5.70 7.41 -7.46
CA ILE A 137 -5.38 7.26 -6.03
C ILE A 137 -4.20 6.33 -5.81
N GLU A 138 -4.31 5.10 -6.26
CA GLU A 138 -3.32 4.04 -6.00
C GLU A 138 -3.50 2.89 -7.01
N ALA A 139 -2.73 1.82 -6.93
CA ALA A 139 -3.03 0.55 -7.58
C ALA A 139 -3.87 -0.35 -6.64
N THR A 140 -4.28 -1.55 -7.07
CA THR A 140 -5.19 -2.40 -6.26
C THR A 140 -4.62 -2.73 -4.89
N SER A 141 -3.28 -2.90 -4.78
CA SER A 141 -2.60 -3.26 -3.53
C SER A 141 -1.30 -2.48 -3.26
N ALA A 142 -1.03 -1.41 -4.03
CA ALA A 142 0.21 -0.65 -3.99
C ALA A 142 -0.02 0.85 -4.25
N ASN A 143 0.92 1.70 -3.83
CA ASN A 143 0.91 3.10 -4.20
C ASN A 143 1.62 3.33 -5.54
N LEU A 144 1.21 4.34 -6.29
CA LEU A 144 1.71 4.69 -7.61
C LEU A 144 2.70 5.85 -7.56
N PHE A 145 3.75 5.76 -8.38
CA PHE A 145 4.64 6.87 -8.76
C PHE A 145 4.77 6.93 -10.27
N TYR A 146 4.94 8.12 -10.81
CA TYR A 146 5.11 8.33 -12.25
C TYR A 146 6.06 9.49 -12.54
N CYS A 147 6.75 9.42 -13.68
CA CYS A 147 7.75 10.39 -14.11
C CYS A 147 7.31 11.10 -15.37
N ILE A 148 7.32 12.44 -15.36
CA ILE A 148 7.06 13.31 -16.51
C ILE A 148 8.22 14.28 -16.61
N GLU A 149 8.87 14.37 -17.80
CA GLU A 149 10.00 15.28 -18.05
C GLU A 149 11.11 15.19 -16.99
N GLY A 150 11.42 13.95 -16.57
CA GLY A 150 12.43 13.66 -15.55
C GLY A 150 12.06 14.02 -14.12
N LYS A 151 10.84 14.48 -13.86
CA LYS A 151 10.32 14.75 -12.50
C LYS A 151 9.40 13.64 -12.03
N TRP A 152 9.59 13.21 -10.80
CA TRP A 152 8.76 12.20 -10.18
C TRP A 152 7.58 12.78 -9.43
N PHE A 153 6.45 12.11 -9.56
CA PHE A 153 5.17 12.47 -8.93
C PHE A 153 4.54 11.25 -8.26
N THR A 154 3.70 11.50 -7.28
CA THR A 154 2.82 10.48 -6.68
C THR A 154 1.45 11.08 -6.38
N PRO A 155 0.34 10.32 -6.57
CA PRO A 155 -0.99 10.79 -6.25
C PRO A 155 -1.11 11.23 -4.78
N LYS A 156 -1.86 12.31 -4.56
CA LYS A 156 -2.25 12.77 -3.22
C LYS A 156 -3.28 11.82 -2.63
N ILE A 157 -2.95 11.19 -1.51
CA ILE A 157 -3.88 10.33 -0.76
C ILE A 157 -4.73 11.20 0.16
N GLU A 158 -5.88 11.63 -0.37
CA GLU A 158 -6.84 12.50 0.32
C GLU A 158 -8.26 12.06 0.00
N GLY A 159 -9.05 11.78 1.02
CA GLY A 159 -10.42 11.27 0.86
C GLY A 159 -10.50 9.77 0.55
N SER A 160 -9.52 9.18 -0.11
CA SER A 160 -9.47 7.77 -0.51
C SER A 160 -8.05 7.21 -0.38
N GLY A 161 -7.90 5.87 -0.45
CA GLY A 161 -6.62 5.18 -0.52
C GLY A 161 -5.88 5.00 0.80
N VAL A 162 -4.69 4.40 0.74
CA VAL A 162 -3.81 4.10 1.87
C VAL A 162 -2.50 4.86 1.77
N LYS A 163 -2.10 5.55 2.85
CA LYS A 163 -0.74 6.11 2.97
C LYS A 163 0.24 4.96 3.29
N GLY A 164 0.80 4.36 2.25
CA GLY A 164 1.74 3.25 2.37
C GLY A 164 3.05 3.68 3.03
N LEU A 165 3.67 2.79 3.82
CA LEU A 165 4.98 3.08 4.44
C LEU A 165 6.09 3.12 3.40
N MET A 166 6.11 2.18 2.44
CA MET A 166 7.10 2.22 1.36
C MET A 166 7.00 3.53 0.57
N ARG A 167 5.77 4.00 0.27
CA ARG A 167 5.57 5.33 -0.32
C ARG A 167 6.15 6.45 0.56
N GLN A 168 5.91 6.41 1.86
CA GLN A 168 6.44 7.43 2.78
C GLN A 168 7.97 7.40 2.83
N ASN A 169 8.58 6.21 2.84
CA ASN A 169 10.03 6.05 2.85
C ASN A 169 10.67 6.62 1.58
N ILE A 170 10.06 6.38 0.42
CA ILE A 170 10.50 6.97 -0.84
C ILE A 170 10.40 8.51 -0.77
N LEU A 171 9.29 9.05 -0.27
CA LEU A 171 9.10 10.50 -0.13
C LEU A 171 10.09 11.14 0.87
N ASN A 172 10.45 10.43 1.93
CA ASN A 172 11.44 10.90 2.91
C ASN A 172 12.87 10.89 2.34
N LYS A 173 13.12 10.03 1.34
CA LYS A 173 14.45 9.89 0.74
C LYS A 173 14.69 10.85 -0.43
N PHE A 174 13.63 11.21 -1.12
CA PHE A 174 13.68 12.06 -2.32
C PHE A 174 12.84 13.32 -2.15
N ASP A 175 13.47 14.42 -1.75
CA ASP A 175 12.80 15.73 -1.52
C ASP A 175 12.19 16.34 -2.78
N ASN A 176 12.59 15.87 -3.97
CA ASN A 176 12.15 16.37 -5.26
C ASN A 176 10.93 15.65 -5.84
N ILE A 177 10.36 14.67 -5.14
CA ILE A 177 9.12 14.01 -5.58
C ILE A 177 7.91 14.87 -5.21
N ILE A 178 7.07 15.15 -6.20
CA ILE A 178 5.91 16.01 -6.06
C ILE A 178 4.67 15.20 -5.73
N VAL A 179 4.03 15.52 -4.60
CA VAL A 179 2.72 14.95 -4.22
C VAL A 179 1.63 15.85 -4.75
N GLN A 180 0.82 15.38 -5.70
CA GLN A 180 -0.24 16.19 -6.32
C GLN A 180 -1.52 15.40 -6.57
N GLN A 181 -2.62 16.11 -6.78
CA GLN A 181 -3.82 15.50 -7.36
C GLN A 181 -3.49 15.04 -8.77
N THR A 182 -3.77 13.78 -9.05
CA THR A 182 -3.42 13.11 -10.32
C THR A 182 -4.69 12.71 -11.04
N TYR A 183 -4.71 12.90 -12.35
CA TYR A 183 -5.76 12.46 -13.27
C TYR A 183 -5.13 11.61 -14.38
N LEU A 184 -5.94 10.87 -15.14
CA LEU A 184 -5.42 9.99 -16.20
C LEU A 184 -4.62 10.74 -17.27
N ASP A 185 -4.98 11.99 -17.56
CA ASP A 185 -4.26 12.82 -18.53
C ASP A 185 -2.77 13.04 -18.12
N HIS A 186 -2.49 13.15 -16.82
CA HIS A 186 -1.09 13.21 -16.36
C HIS A 186 -0.35 11.93 -16.69
N LEU A 187 -1.00 10.77 -16.55
CA LEU A 187 -0.37 9.47 -16.78
C LEU A 187 -0.13 9.19 -18.26
N SER A 188 -0.91 9.79 -19.16
CA SER A 188 -0.73 9.65 -20.60
C SER A 188 0.64 10.17 -21.06
N SER A 189 1.22 11.16 -20.37
CA SER A 189 2.51 11.76 -20.65
C SER A 189 3.67 11.14 -19.86
N ALA A 190 3.39 10.17 -18.98
CA ALA A 190 4.43 9.57 -18.14
C ALA A 190 5.44 8.76 -18.97
N GLN A 191 6.73 8.96 -18.71
CA GLN A 191 7.84 8.26 -19.34
C GLN A 191 8.20 6.96 -18.59
N ALA A 192 7.95 6.95 -17.29
CA ALA A 192 8.20 5.81 -16.40
C ALA A 192 7.15 5.79 -15.29
N MET A 193 6.85 4.61 -14.79
CA MET A 193 5.97 4.40 -13.64
C MET A 193 6.50 3.25 -12.79
N PHE A 194 6.17 3.27 -11.51
CA PHE A 194 6.30 2.13 -10.64
C PHE A 194 5.18 2.12 -9.60
N ILE A 195 4.88 0.94 -9.10
CA ILE A 195 4.06 0.78 -7.92
C ILE A 195 4.91 0.29 -6.75
N CYS A 196 4.47 0.55 -5.52
CA CYS A 196 5.23 0.10 -4.35
C CYS A 196 4.34 -0.29 -3.18
N ASN A 197 4.79 -1.31 -2.45
CA ASN A 197 4.25 -1.68 -1.14
C ASN A 197 5.35 -2.25 -0.24
N SER A 198 5.05 -2.49 1.05
CA SER A 198 6.05 -2.94 2.02
C SER A 198 6.44 -4.43 1.89
N VAL A 199 5.82 -5.21 1.01
CA VAL A 199 6.17 -6.62 0.78
C VAL A 199 7.00 -6.77 -0.48
N ALA A 200 6.54 -6.17 -1.58
CA ALA A 200 7.21 -6.25 -2.88
C ALA A 200 8.32 -5.19 -3.06
N GLY A 201 8.35 -4.15 -2.24
CA GLY A 201 9.23 -3.01 -2.51
C GLY A 201 8.75 -2.19 -3.70
N ILE A 202 9.68 -1.85 -4.62
CA ILE A 202 9.41 -1.12 -5.87
C ILE A 202 9.26 -2.11 -7.01
N ILE A 203 8.12 -2.09 -7.69
CA ILE A 203 7.83 -2.87 -8.90
C ILE A 203 7.75 -1.91 -10.09
N PRO A 204 8.67 -1.99 -11.07
CA PRO A 204 8.61 -1.17 -12.27
C PRO A 204 7.38 -1.50 -13.13
N VAL A 205 6.89 -0.53 -13.88
CA VAL A 205 5.87 -0.73 -14.90
C VAL A 205 6.52 -0.67 -16.27
N HIS A 206 6.56 -1.78 -17.00
CA HIS A 206 7.10 -1.83 -18.36
C HIS A 206 6.08 -1.43 -19.41
N THR A 207 4.78 -1.59 -19.13
CA THR A 207 3.70 -1.26 -20.07
C THR A 207 2.50 -0.65 -19.33
N TYR A 208 2.01 0.48 -19.81
CA TYR A 208 0.79 1.13 -19.36
C TYR A 208 -0.11 1.42 -20.55
N GLU A 209 -1.37 0.94 -20.54
CA GLU A 209 -2.34 1.10 -21.63
C GLU A 209 -1.71 0.79 -23.01
N ASN A 210 -1.06 -0.35 -23.14
CA ASN A 210 -0.33 -0.81 -24.33
C ASN A 210 0.84 0.07 -24.78
N ARG A 211 1.24 1.07 -24.00
CA ARG A 211 2.39 1.93 -24.27
C ARG A 211 3.59 1.46 -23.42
N PRO A 212 4.75 1.21 -24.07
CA PRO A 212 5.97 0.87 -23.31
C PRO A 212 6.46 2.06 -22.49
N LEU A 213 7.00 1.77 -21.31
CA LEU A 213 7.59 2.74 -20.40
C LEU A 213 9.06 2.43 -20.12
N SER A 214 9.82 3.46 -19.72
CA SER A 214 11.23 3.30 -19.35
C SER A 214 11.36 2.61 -18.00
N MET A 215 11.96 1.42 -18.00
CA MET A 215 12.37 0.71 -16.78
C MET A 215 13.66 1.30 -16.18
N GLU A 216 14.55 1.82 -17.01
CA GLU A 216 15.84 2.39 -16.58
C GLU A 216 15.66 3.52 -15.55
N LEU A 217 14.71 4.43 -15.79
CA LEU A 217 14.41 5.51 -14.84
C LEU A 217 13.93 4.99 -13.49
N VAL A 218 13.23 3.84 -13.46
CA VAL A 218 12.78 3.21 -12.21
C VAL A 218 13.92 2.51 -11.50
N LEU A 219 14.81 1.84 -12.24
CA LEU A 219 15.99 1.17 -11.67
C LEU A 219 16.87 2.16 -10.91
N ALA A 220 17.10 3.37 -11.46
CA ALA A 220 17.84 4.42 -10.78
C ALA A 220 17.21 4.82 -9.42
N VAL A 221 15.87 4.89 -9.34
CA VAL A 221 15.16 5.12 -8.05
C VAL A 221 15.34 3.95 -7.10
N LYS A 222 15.25 2.71 -7.62
CA LYS A 222 15.37 1.49 -6.84
C LYS A 222 16.78 1.34 -6.25
N GLU A 223 17.83 1.56 -7.03
CA GLU A 223 19.23 1.56 -6.60
C GLU A 223 19.45 2.59 -5.50
N ALA A 224 19.05 3.83 -5.73
CA ALA A 224 19.15 4.88 -4.74
C ALA A 224 18.36 4.54 -3.47
N CYS A 225 17.25 3.80 -3.51
CA CYS A 225 16.56 3.30 -2.33
C CYS A 225 17.36 2.25 -1.55
N ASN A 226 18.17 1.43 -2.20
CA ASN A 226 18.93 0.33 -1.58
C ASN A 226 20.26 0.78 -0.95
N GLU A 227 20.91 1.82 -1.50
CA GLU A 227 22.22 2.29 -1.04
C GLU A 227 22.26 2.91 0.37
N SER A 228 21.13 2.99 1.06
CA SER A 228 21.02 3.66 2.36
C SER A 228 20.52 2.74 3.49
N ASN A 229 20.59 1.42 3.30
CA ASN A 229 20.25 0.43 4.34
C ASN A 229 21.51 -0.15 4.98
#